data_8fd04ca64de22407aca57cbb73002384
#
_entry.id   8fd04ca64de22407aca57cbb73002384
#
_cell.length_a   1.000
_cell.length_b   1.000
_cell.length_c   1.000
_cell.angle_alpha   90.00
_cell.angle_beta   90.00
_cell.angle_gamma   90.00
#
_symmetry.space_group_name_H-M   'P 1'
#
loop_
_entity.id
_entity.type
_entity.pdbx_description
1 polymer ?
#
loop_
_entity_poly.entity_id
_entity_poly.type
_entity_poly.pdbx_seq_one_letter_code
_entity_poly.pdbx_strand_id
1 'polypeptide(L)'
;GLDLGLWGNRVNLTLDWYNNKSDDLLMKVAIPTSTGYTHQYQNIGSIRNRGLEIAISSTNIRNKHFTWTTDFNISFNRSKVLRIDGENEYYQTSVSGGTNSSVLYRAIVGHSLGEMYGYKTNGVYTTDDFVQNGDKYVLKDGVIYQKGSVKTQYKPGDIKYVNTTGQTDDKGTPVYNSDDMT
;
A
#
# COMPACT_ATOMS: atom_id res chain seq x y z
N GLY A 1 26.89 11.72 -7.19
CA GLY A 1 26.24 12.58 -8.19
C GLY A 1 27.13 12.96 -9.34
N LEU A 2 26.57 13.43 -10.41
CA LEU A 2 27.23 13.96 -11.58
C LEU A 2 26.56 15.28 -11.96
N ASP A 3 27.34 16.37 -11.99
CA ASP A 3 26.90 17.68 -12.39
C ASP A 3 27.60 18.09 -13.68
N LEU A 4 26.82 18.45 -14.69
CA LEU A 4 27.30 18.87 -16.00
C LEU A 4 26.75 20.25 -16.37
N GLY A 5 27.65 21.19 -16.69
CA GLY A 5 27.30 22.47 -17.27
C GLY A 5 27.66 22.48 -18.77
N LEU A 6 26.70 22.66 -19.62
CA LEU A 6 26.87 22.64 -21.08
C LEU A 6 26.60 24.01 -21.69
N TRP A 7 27.26 24.33 -22.81
CA TRP A 7 27.10 25.58 -23.54
C TRP A 7 27.24 26.84 -22.64
N GLY A 8 28.31 26.90 -21.86
CA GLY A 8 28.54 28.01 -20.95
C GLY A 8 27.48 28.13 -19.83
N ASN A 9 27.08 27.00 -19.27
CA ASN A 9 26.04 26.86 -18.24
C ASN A 9 24.62 27.26 -18.71
N ARG A 10 24.37 27.24 -19.99
CA ARG A 10 23.00 27.42 -20.49
C ARG A 10 22.13 26.22 -20.24
N VAL A 11 22.73 25.04 -20.17
CA VAL A 11 22.07 23.80 -19.71
C VAL A 11 22.88 23.19 -18.60
N ASN A 12 22.25 22.99 -17.46
CA ASN A 12 22.82 22.31 -16.32
C ASN A 12 22.04 21.01 -16.09
N LEU A 13 22.77 19.91 -15.98
CA LEU A 13 22.23 18.56 -15.73
C LEU A 13 22.84 18.05 -14.44
N THR A 14 22.01 17.66 -13.52
CA THR A 14 22.40 16.95 -12.29
C THR A 14 21.79 15.55 -12.31
N LEU A 15 22.64 14.55 -12.08
CA LEU A 15 22.26 13.14 -11.98
C LEU A 15 22.75 12.60 -10.66
N ASP A 16 21.83 12.16 -9.82
CA ASP A 16 22.14 11.53 -8.54
C ASP A 16 21.60 10.12 -8.48
N TRP A 17 22.48 9.19 -8.18
CA TRP A 17 22.11 7.82 -7.88
C TRP A 17 22.50 7.47 -6.46
N TYR A 18 21.60 6.85 -5.73
CA TYR A 18 21.83 6.44 -4.36
C TYR A 18 21.33 5.02 -4.08
N ASN A 19 21.97 4.37 -3.11
CA ASN A 19 21.60 3.06 -2.59
C ASN A 19 21.96 3.01 -1.11
N ASN A 20 21.01 3.43 -0.28
CA ASN A 20 21.18 3.56 1.15
C ASN A 20 20.53 2.38 1.87
N LYS A 21 21.26 1.79 2.82
CA LYS A 21 20.75 0.79 3.74
C LYS A 21 20.69 1.39 5.14
N SER A 22 19.56 1.25 5.81
CA SER A 22 19.37 1.59 7.20
C SER A 22 19.10 0.31 7.97
N ASP A 23 19.94 0.01 8.93
CA ASP A 23 19.82 -1.13 9.83
C ASP A 23 19.34 -0.66 11.21
N ASP A 24 18.97 -1.61 12.04
CA ASP A 24 18.62 -1.41 13.45
C ASP A 24 17.49 -0.38 13.67
N LEU A 25 16.49 -0.42 12.77
CA LEU A 25 15.30 0.41 12.92
C LEU A 25 14.54 0.02 14.19
N LEU A 26 14.21 1.03 14.98
CA LEU A 26 13.43 0.84 16.20
C LEU A 26 11.99 0.51 15.85
N MET A 27 11.56 -0.69 16.19
CA MET A 27 10.22 -1.18 15.94
C MET A 27 9.53 -1.62 17.22
N LYS A 28 8.22 -1.43 17.27
CA LYS A 28 7.37 -1.86 18.38
C LYS A 28 6.95 -3.31 18.16
N VAL A 29 7.44 -4.22 18.98
CA VAL A 29 7.21 -5.66 18.90
C VAL A 29 6.28 -6.12 20.00
N ALA A 30 5.34 -7.00 19.68
CA ALA A 30 4.53 -7.68 20.67
C ALA A 30 5.38 -8.68 21.46
N ILE A 31 5.25 -8.68 22.76
CA ILE A 31 5.92 -9.64 23.65
C ILE A 31 4.89 -10.40 24.49
N PRO A 32 5.25 -11.60 24.99
CA PRO A 32 4.36 -12.38 25.84
C PRO A 32 3.89 -11.56 27.05
N THR A 33 2.59 -11.56 27.28
CA THR A 33 1.95 -10.81 28.39
C THR A 33 2.40 -11.27 29.77
N SER A 34 3.01 -12.45 29.87
CA SER A 34 3.65 -12.95 31.10
C SER A 34 4.75 -12.05 31.65
N THR A 35 5.31 -11.16 30.82
CA THR A 35 6.32 -10.16 31.22
C THR A 35 5.72 -8.92 31.90
N GLY A 36 4.39 -8.79 31.92
CA GLY A 36 3.66 -7.62 32.41
C GLY A 36 3.52 -6.49 31.39
N TYR A 37 4.10 -6.62 30.20
CA TYR A 37 4.01 -5.67 29.10
C TYR A 37 3.46 -6.35 27.85
N THR A 38 2.77 -5.58 27.00
CA THR A 38 2.22 -6.09 25.73
C THR A 38 3.14 -5.88 24.56
N HIS A 39 4.06 -4.92 24.68
CA HIS A 39 4.97 -4.53 23.58
C HIS A 39 6.30 -4.06 24.15
N GLN A 40 7.34 -4.20 23.33
CA GLN A 40 8.69 -3.69 23.57
C GLN A 40 9.22 -3.04 22.29
N TYR A 41 10.03 -1.99 22.42
CA TYR A 41 10.78 -1.42 21.30
C TYR A 41 12.11 -2.18 21.15
N GLN A 42 12.39 -2.63 19.95
CA GLN A 42 13.61 -3.38 19.61
C GLN A 42 14.21 -2.87 18.30
N ASN A 43 15.54 -2.94 18.18
CA ASN A 43 16.27 -2.57 16.97
C ASN A 43 16.40 -3.76 16.02
N ILE A 44 15.37 -4.05 15.28
CA ILE A 44 15.23 -5.30 14.50
C ILE A 44 14.94 -5.12 13.03
N GLY A 45 14.60 -3.90 12.62
CA GLY A 45 14.26 -3.60 11.23
C GLY A 45 15.45 -3.22 10.38
N SER A 46 15.40 -3.55 9.10
CA SER A 46 16.38 -3.09 8.10
C SER A 46 15.67 -2.80 6.79
N ILE A 47 15.96 -1.64 6.21
CA ILE A 47 15.40 -1.21 4.93
C ILE A 47 16.51 -0.78 3.98
N ARG A 48 16.22 -0.88 2.69
CA ARG A 48 17.07 -0.32 1.63
C ARG A 48 16.28 0.65 0.79
N ASN A 49 16.84 1.83 0.57
CA ASN A 49 16.32 2.84 -0.35
C ASN A 49 17.32 3.03 -1.48
N ARG A 50 16.87 2.91 -2.71
CA ARG A 50 17.68 3.17 -3.89
C ARG A 50 16.90 4.03 -4.86
N GLY A 51 17.59 4.93 -5.53
CA GLY A 51 16.93 5.79 -6.49
C GLY A 51 17.88 6.45 -7.45
N LEU A 52 17.26 7.09 -8.43
CA LEU A 52 17.88 7.94 -9.44
C LEU A 52 17.12 9.25 -9.46
N GLU A 53 17.84 10.35 -9.35
CA GLU A 53 17.29 11.71 -9.45
C GLU A 53 17.96 12.41 -10.63
N ILE A 54 17.15 13.07 -11.45
CA ILE A 54 17.59 13.81 -12.64
C ILE A 54 17.00 15.20 -12.53
N ALA A 55 17.86 16.22 -12.55
CA ALA A 55 17.44 17.61 -12.64
C ALA A 55 18.09 18.26 -13.85
N ILE A 56 17.30 18.98 -14.63
CA ILE A 56 17.74 19.71 -15.81
C ILE A 56 17.25 21.15 -15.68
N SER A 57 18.17 22.09 -15.73
CA SER A 57 17.87 23.52 -15.80
C SER A 57 18.45 24.10 -17.09
N SER A 58 17.63 24.81 -17.88
CA SER A 58 18.07 25.36 -19.15
C SER A 58 17.61 26.79 -19.35
N THR A 59 18.49 27.62 -19.93
CA THR A 59 18.15 28.93 -20.44
C THR A 59 17.99 28.81 -21.97
N ASN A 60 16.73 28.65 -22.40
CA ASN A 60 16.39 28.40 -23.79
C ASN A 60 16.60 29.66 -24.67
N ILE A 61 16.06 30.77 -24.20
CA ILE A 61 16.16 32.08 -24.85
C ILE A 61 16.57 33.12 -23.82
N ARG A 62 17.52 33.95 -24.15
CA ARG A 62 17.89 35.12 -23.36
C ARG A 62 18.27 36.27 -24.26
N ASN A 63 17.42 37.29 -24.33
CA ASN A 63 17.66 38.53 -25.04
C ASN A 63 17.23 39.75 -24.19
N LYS A 64 17.32 40.96 -24.74
CA LYS A 64 17.01 42.20 -23.99
C LYS A 64 15.56 42.30 -23.53
N HIS A 65 14.63 41.63 -24.21
CA HIS A 65 13.19 41.80 -24.00
C HIS A 65 12.51 40.53 -23.50
N PHE A 66 13.19 39.36 -23.63
CA PHE A 66 12.59 38.09 -23.31
C PHE A 66 13.62 37.08 -22.79
N THR A 67 13.30 36.45 -21.70
CA THR A 67 14.07 35.34 -21.14
C THR A 67 13.13 34.16 -20.90
N TRP A 68 13.52 33.00 -21.45
CA TRP A 68 12.82 31.75 -21.23
C TRP A 68 13.76 30.72 -20.61
N THR A 69 13.45 30.29 -19.42
CA THR A 69 14.13 29.22 -18.71
C THR A 69 13.17 28.03 -18.53
N THR A 70 13.73 26.84 -18.47
CA THR A 70 13.00 25.61 -18.19
C THR A 70 13.75 24.83 -17.12
N ASP A 71 13.04 24.47 -16.07
CA ASP A 71 13.51 23.61 -15.00
C ASP A 71 12.66 22.34 -14.98
N PHE A 72 13.31 21.20 -15.07
CA PHE A 72 12.69 19.89 -15.05
C PHE A 72 13.39 19.00 -14.02
N ASN A 73 12.64 18.31 -13.19
CA ASN A 73 13.18 17.29 -12.30
C ASN A 73 12.30 16.04 -12.33
N ILE A 74 12.95 14.90 -12.18
CA ILE A 74 12.29 13.61 -12.03
C ILE A 74 13.10 12.75 -11.08
N SER A 75 12.40 12.06 -10.18
CA SER A 75 13.01 11.12 -9.25
C SER A 75 12.32 9.75 -9.30
N PHE A 76 13.13 8.72 -9.28
CA PHE A 76 12.69 7.33 -9.16
C PHE A 76 13.23 6.77 -7.86
N ASN A 77 12.37 6.45 -6.93
CA ASN A 77 12.74 5.87 -5.65
C ASN A 77 12.10 4.51 -5.47
N ARG A 78 12.87 3.56 -4.94
CA ARG A 78 12.38 2.24 -4.53
C ARG A 78 12.89 1.91 -3.14
N SER A 79 11.98 1.71 -2.22
CA SER A 79 12.26 1.16 -0.91
C SER A 79 12.07 -0.34 -0.92
N LYS A 80 12.82 -1.05 -0.08
CA LYS A 80 12.66 -2.49 0.15
C LYS A 80 12.92 -2.80 1.61
N VAL A 81 11.99 -3.48 2.24
CA VAL A 81 12.18 -4.06 3.56
C VAL A 81 13.09 -5.28 3.42
N LEU A 82 14.23 -5.27 4.11
CA LEU A 82 15.20 -6.35 4.04
C LEU A 82 15.04 -7.35 5.18
N ARG A 83 14.71 -6.86 6.36
CA ARG A 83 14.51 -7.64 7.58
C ARG A 83 13.48 -6.92 8.46
N ILE A 84 12.64 -7.69 9.07
CA ILE A 84 11.83 -7.31 10.21
C ILE A 84 12.29 -8.24 11.32
N ASP A 85 11.69 -8.33 12.41
CA ASP A 85 11.96 -9.24 13.50
C ASP A 85 12.20 -10.71 13.03
N GLY A 86 13.08 -11.43 13.71
CA GLY A 86 13.57 -12.72 13.24
C GLY A 86 12.54 -13.85 13.08
N GLU A 87 11.31 -13.67 13.58
CA GLU A 87 10.23 -14.66 13.49
C GLU A 87 9.03 -14.17 12.66
N ASN A 88 8.91 -12.86 12.40
CA ASN A 88 7.78 -12.29 11.68
C ASN A 88 8.19 -11.78 10.30
N GLU A 89 7.49 -12.23 9.28
CA GLU A 89 7.68 -11.76 7.90
C GLU A 89 7.03 -10.40 7.65
N TYR A 90 6.24 -9.88 8.58
CA TYR A 90 5.51 -8.64 8.39
C TYR A 90 5.29 -7.83 9.68
N TYR A 91 5.19 -6.52 9.52
CA TYR A 91 4.76 -5.58 10.55
C TYR A 91 3.47 -4.88 10.09
N GLN A 92 2.49 -4.81 10.98
CA GLN A 92 1.19 -4.19 10.68
C GLN A 92 1.04 -2.90 11.47
N THR A 93 0.54 -1.88 10.81
CA THR A 93 0.12 -0.63 11.46
C THR A 93 -1.38 -0.47 11.29
N SER A 94 -2.10 -0.47 12.41
CA SER A 94 -3.51 -0.11 12.43
C SER A 94 -3.66 1.38 12.70
N VAL A 95 -4.51 2.01 11.90
CA VAL A 95 -4.97 3.37 12.17
C VAL A 95 -6.31 3.26 12.88
N SER A 96 -6.34 3.76 14.12
CA SER A 96 -7.58 3.83 14.89
C SER A 96 -8.36 5.06 14.46
N GLY A 97 -9.49 4.84 13.81
CA GLY A 97 -10.45 5.88 13.42
C GLY A 97 -11.82 5.56 14.00
N GLY A 98 -12.16 6.14 15.15
CA GLY A 98 -13.45 5.90 15.79
C GLY A 98 -13.59 4.49 16.37
N THR A 99 -14.74 3.85 16.13
CA THR A 99 -15.10 2.53 16.69
C THR A 99 -14.42 1.33 15.97
N ASN A 100 -13.78 1.57 14.82
CA ASN A 100 -13.16 0.52 14.04
C ASN A 100 -11.66 0.77 13.89
N SER A 101 -10.85 -0.21 14.30
CA SER A 101 -9.42 -0.28 14.03
C SER A 101 -9.21 -1.16 12.80
N SER A 102 -8.67 -0.60 11.73
CA SER A 102 -8.34 -1.35 10.51
C SER A 102 -6.84 -1.33 10.27
N VAL A 103 -6.28 -2.46 9.88
CA VAL A 103 -4.90 -2.53 9.39
C VAL A 103 -4.90 -1.92 8.00
N LEU A 104 -4.20 -0.79 7.82
CA LEU A 104 -4.13 -0.08 6.53
C LEU A 104 -2.80 -0.28 5.82
N TYR A 105 -1.74 -0.54 6.57
CA TYR A 105 -0.40 -0.68 6.04
C TYR A 105 0.25 -1.94 6.56
N ARG A 106 0.95 -2.61 5.68
CA ARG A 106 1.73 -3.80 5.99
C ARG A 106 3.14 -3.65 5.43
N ALA A 107 4.13 -3.81 6.28
CA ALA A 107 5.51 -3.93 5.85
C ALA A 107 5.86 -5.41 5.77
N ILE A 108 6.19 -5.90 4.58
CA ILE A 108 6.53 -7.30 4.32
C ILE A 108 7.99 -7.36 3.86
N VAL A 109 8.75 -8.33 4.34
CA VAL A 109 10.13 -8.55 3.88
C VAL A 109 10.13 -8.81 2.37
N GLY A 110 10.97 -8.06 1.66
CA GLY A 110 11.05 -8.13 0.20
C GLY A 110 10.19 -7.13 -0.55
N HIS A 111 9.23 -6.50 0.10
CA HIS A 111 8.30 -5.51 -0.45
C HIS A 111 8.70 -4.07 -0.11
N SER A 112 7.99 -3.12 -0.69
CA SER A 112 8.16 -1.70 -0.37
C SER A 112 7.68 -1.38 1.03
N LEU A 113 8.32 -0.41 1.69
CA LEU A 113 7.80 0.15 2.93
C LEU A 113 6.55 0.99 2.63
N GLY A 114 5.49 0.78 3.43
CA GLY A 114 4.25 1.56 3.32
C GLY A 114 3.29 1.07 2.24
N GLU A 115 3.35 -0.20 1.85
CA GLU A 115 2.32 -0.79 1.00
C GLU A 115 0.97 -0.77 1.71
N MET A 116 -0.05 -0.34 0.97
CA MET A 116 -1.42 -0.41 1.43
C MET A 116 -1.86 -1.87 1.48
N TYR A 117 -2.55 -2.21 2.55
CA TYR A 117 -3.07 -3.55 2.78
C TYR A 117 -4.58 -3.50 2.96
N GLY A 118 -5.31 -4.24 2.13
CA GLY A 118 -6.75 -4.23 2.18
C GLY A 118 -7.40 -5.16 1.17
N TYR A 119 -8.73 -5.15 1.15
CA TYR A 119 -9.49 -5.93 0.19
C TYR A 119 -9.46 -5.28 -1.20
N LYS A 120 -9.27 -6.08 -2.23
CA LYS A 120 -9.54 -5.67 -3.59
C LYS A 120 -11.03 -5.56 -3.82
N THR A 121 -11.46 -4.47 -4.45
CA THR A 121 -12.87 -4.24 -4.80
C THR A 121 -13.14 -4.65 -6.25
N ASN A 122 -14.35 -5.17 -6.49
CA ASN A 122 -14.88 -5.48 -7.81
C ASN A 122 -16.20 -4.76 -8.05
N GLY A 123 -16.19 -3.46 -7.90
CA GLY A 123 -17.37 -2.61 -8.02
C GLY A 123 -18.33 -2.73 -6.83
N VAL A 124 -19.60 -2.68 -7.10
CA VAL A 124 -20.69 -2.75 -6.11
C VAL A 124 -21.67 -3.86 -6.45
N TYR A 125 -22.39 -4.31 -5.46
CA TYR A 125 -23.53 -5.21 -5.71
C TYR A 125 -24.61 -4.45 -6.47
N THR A 126 -25.10 -5.06 -7.54
CA THR A 126 -26.22 -4.55 -8.35
C THR A 126 -27.52 -5.21 -7.91
N THR A 127 -28.66 -4.68 -8.35
CA THR A 127 -29.98 -5.32 -8.11
C THR A 127 -30.05 -6.74 -8.66
N ASP A 128 -29.26 -7.04 -9.70
CA ASP A 128 -29.20 -8.35 -10.32
C ASP A 128 -28.50 -9.40 -9.45
N ASP A 129 -27.71 -8.98 -8.47
CA ASP A 129 -27.06 -9.88 -7.51
C ASP A 129 -28.03 -10.39 -6.43
N PHE A 130 -29.26 -9.87 -6.36
CA PHE A 130 -30.23 -10.17 -5.31
C PHE A 130 -31.50 -10.84 -5.81
N VAL A 131 -32.12 -11.57 -4.91
CA VAL A 131 -33.55 -11.93 -4.96
C VAL A 131 -34.28 -11.01 -4.00
N GLN A 132 -35.32 -10.34 -4.48
CA GLN A 132 -36.18 -9.54 -3.62
C GLN A 132 -37.25 -10.46 -2.99
N ASN A 133 -37.35 -10.41 -1.66
CA ASN A 133 -38.37 -11.12 -0.90
C ASN A 133 -39.10 -10.11 -0.02
N GLY A 134 -40.22 -9.61 -0.50
CA GLY A 134 -40.90 -8.45 0.09
C GLY A 134 -40.02 -7.21 0.06
N ASP A 135 -39.81 -6.58 1.22
CA ASP A 135 -38.97 -5.39 1.37
C ASP A 135 -37.49 -5.73 1.59
N LYS A 136 -37.10 -7.01 1.54
CA LYS A 136 -35.73 -7.44 1.82
C LYS A 136 -35.02 -7.91 0.56
N TYR A 137 -33.76 -7.53 0.45
CA TYR A 137 -32.84 -8.07 -0.52
C TYR A 137 -32.06 -9.25 0.10
N VAL A 138 -31.96 -10.34 -0.65
CA VAL A 138 -31.17 -11.51 -0.28
C VAL A 138 -30.20 -11.81 -1.42
N LEU A 139 -28.91 -11.91 -1.16
CA LEU A 139 -27.92 -12.28 -2.19
C LEU A 139 -28.28 -13.64 -2.80
N LYS A 140 -28.22 -13.70 -4.13
CA LYS A 140 -28.37 -14.94 -4.88
C LYS A 140 -27.28 -15.96 -4.53
N ASP A 141 -27.58 -17.22 -4.73
CA ASP A 141 -26.55 -18.26 -4.66
C ASP A 141 -25.50 -18.04 -5.75
N GLY A 142 -24.24 -18.30 -5.42
CA GLY A 142 -23.09 -18.05 -6.29
C GLY A 142 -22.55 -16.61 -6.26
N VAL A 143 -23.24 -15.65 -5.66
CA VAL A 143 -22.73 -14.29 -5.48
C VAL A 143 -21.83 -14.24 -4.25
N ILE A 144 -20.61 -13.67 -4.42
CA ILE A 144 -19.62 -13.57 -3.35
C ILE A 144 -20.14 -12.79 -2.14
N TYR A 145 -19.76 -13.22 -0.95
CA TYR A 145 -20.06 -12.52 0.31
C TYR A 145 -18.99 -12.81 1.37
N GLN A 146 -19.01 -12.07 2.47
CA GLN A 146 -18.04 -12.26 3.57
C GLN A 146 -18.31 -13.56 4.32
N LYS A 147 -17.28 -14.37 4.52
CA LYS A 147 -17.36 -15.61 5.30
C LYS A 147 -17.87 -15.33 6.72
N GLY A 148 -18.88 -16.04 7.13
CA GLY A 148 -19.51 -15.89 8.45
C GLY A 148 -20.58 -14.79 8.54
N SER A 149 -20.82 -14.02 7.46
CA SER A 149 -21.94 -13.08 7.41
C SER A 149 -23.22 -13.75 6.84
N VAL A 150 -24.34 -13.06 6.95
CA VAL A 150 -25.61 -13.54 6.39
C VAL A 150 -25.95 -12.76 5.12
N LYS A 151 -26.47 -13.45 4.11
CA LYS A 151 -26.78 -12.89 2.78
C LYS A 151 -27.81 -11.76 2.79
N THR A 152 -28.57 -11.60 3.87
CA THR A 152 -29.57 -10.54 4.06
C THR A 152 -28.97 -9.22 4.58
N GLN A 153 -27.69 -9.18 4.91
CA GLN A 153 -27.03 -7.95 5.36
C GLN A 153 -26.63 -7.02 4.23
N TYR A 154 -26.54 -7.58 3.01
CA TYR A 154 -26.09 -6.84 1.82
C TYR A 154 -27.24 -6.12 1.14
N LYS A 155 -26.91 -5.00 0.51
CA LYS A 155 -27.85 -4.18 -0.25
C LYS A 155 -27.24 -3.81 -1.61
N PRO A 156 -28.07 -3.55 -2.63
CA PRO A 156 -27.59 -2.91 -3.86
C PRO A 156 -26.83 -1.63 -3.55
N GLY A 157 -25.64 -1.45 -4.12
CA GLY A 157 -24.74 -0.33 -3.86
C GLY A 157 -23.64 -0.59 -2.81
N ASP A 158 -23.73 -1.67 -2.03
CA ASP A 158 -22.63 -2.06 -1.13
C ASP A 158 -21.40 -2.50 -1.94
N ILE A 159 -20.21 -2.29 -1.37
CA ILE A 159 -18.95 -2.64 -2.03
C ILE A 159 -18.83 -4.16 -2.16
N LYS A 160 -18.51 -4.63 -3.37
CA LYS A 160 -18.26 -6.03 -3.69
C LYS A 160 -16.75 -6.28 -3.67
N TYR A 161 -16.30 -7.21 -2.86
CA TYR A 161 -14.88 -7.57 -2.74
C TYR A 161 -14.53 -8.77 -3.60
N VAL A 162 -13.24 -8.92 -3.91
CA VAL A 162 -12.71 -10.05 -4.69
C VAL A 162 -12.29 -11.16 -3.73
N ASN A 163 -12.68 -12.40 -4.06
CA ASN A 163 -12.07 -13.58 -3.44
C ASN A 163 -10.76 -13.88 -4.15
N THR A 164 -9.65 -13.61 -3.49
CA THR A 164 -8.28 -13.83 -4.02
C THR A 164 -7.73 -15.20 -3.66
N THR A 165 -8.25 -15.82 -2.60
CA THR A 165 -7.83 -17.13 -2.09
C THR A 165 -8.59 -18.32 -2.71
N GLY A 166 -9.71 -18.06 -3.38
CA GLY A 166 -10.56 -19.08 -3.97
C GLY A 166 -11.41 -19.84 -2.95
N GLN A 167 -11.57 -19.33 -1.73
CA GLN A 167 -12.39 -19.98 -0.70
C GLN A 167 -13.88 -19.95 -1.07
N THR A 168 -14.58 -21.03 -0.72
CA THR A 168 -16.01 -21.16 -0.91
C THR A 168 -16.70 -21.56 0.41
N ASP A 169 -18.01 -21.31 0.50
CA ASP A 169 -18.85 -21.87 1.56
C ASP A 169 -19.17 -23.35 1.29
N ASP A 170 -19.94 -23.97 2.18
CA ASP A 170 -20.35 -25.38 2.08
C ASP A 170 -21.23 -25.69 0.85
N LYS A 171 -21.73 -24.64 0.19
CA LYS A 171 -22.56 -24.73 -1.04
C LYS A 171 -21.77 -24.37 -2.30
N GLY A 172 -20.46 -24.13 -2.19
CA GLY A 172 -19.61 -23.74 -3.30
C GLY A 172 -19.74 -22.27 -3.72
N THR A 173 -20.41 -21.41 -2.93
CA THR A 173 -20.46 -19.97 -3.19
C THR A 173 -19.12 -19.34 -2.81
N PRO A 174 -18.52 -18.48 -3.66
CA PRO A 174 -17.30 -17.75 -3.29
C PRO A 174 -17.51 -16.90 -2.02
N VAL A 175 -16.57 -16.96 -1.11
CA VAL A 175 -16.54 -16.12 0.11
C VAL A 175 -15.22 -15.42 0.25
N TYR A 176 -15.22 -14.23 0.86
CA TYR A 176 -13.99 -13.50 1.20
C TYR A 176 -13.86 -13.37 2.72
N ASN A 177 -12.61 -13.29 3.21
CA ASN A 177 -12.25 -13.10 4.60
C ASN A 177 -10.91 -12.34 4.69
N SER A 178 -10.31 -12.27 5.89
CA SER A 178 -9.02 -11.59 6.10
C SER A 178 -7.86 -12.13 5.24
N ASP A 179 -7.94 -13.38 4.79
CA ASP A 179 -6.89 -13.99 3.96
C ASP A 179 -6.87 -13.43 2.52
N ASP A 180 -7.98 -12.79 2.10
CA ASP A 180 -8.12 -12.13 0.80
C ASP A 180 -7.57 -10.70 0.76
N MET A 181 -7.08 -10.20 1.88
CA MET A 181 -6.42 -8.89 1.94
C MET A 181 -5.02 -9.00 1.32
N THR A 182 -4.69 -8.07 0.43
CA THR A 182 -3.41 -8.01 -0.29
C THR A 182 -2.80 -6.61 -0.28
#